data_21214972520ed35ee0233e61277c6b40
#
_entry.id   21214972520ed35ee0233e61277c6b40
#
_cell.length_a   1.000
_cell.length_b   1.000
_cell.length_c   1.000
_cell.angle_alpha   90.00
_cell.angle_beta   90.00
_cell.angle_gamma   90.00
#
_symmetry.space_group_name_H-M   'P 1'
#
loop_
_entity.id
_entity.type
_entity.pdbx_description
1 polymer ?
#
loop_
_entity_poly.entity_id
_entity_poly.type
_entity_poly.pdbx_seq_one_letter_code
_entity_poly.pdbx_strand_id
1 'polypeptide(L)'
;MARRSKKKNHLLWIVYLLIVCLIGYYTQNQLNNTYSIPSYVIENIPEYDGQDYVYINNNEPYFTTEDLSTSSFEYYSDLDYLGRCGIAYANISIDLMPASERESIGMIKPAGWHTIKYDIISGKYLYNRCHLIGYQLTGENANEKNLITCTRQMNT
;
A
#
# COMPACT_ATOMS: atom_id res chain seq x y z
N MET A 1 27.53 -49.19 18.44
CA MET A 1 27.56 -48.39 17.18
C MET A 1 26.42 -47.38 16.97
N ALA A 2 25.45 -47.25 17.87
CA ALA A 2 24.27 -46.37 17.67
C ALA A 2 24.44 -44.87 18.01
N ARG A 3 25.52 -44.47 18.68
CA ARG A 3 25.69 -43.08 19.15
C ARG A 3 26.19 -42.07 18.10
N ARG A 4 26.74 -42.56 17.00
CA ARG A 4 27.30 -41.70 15.93
C ARG A 4 26.24 -41.19 14.94
N SER A 5 25.10 -41.88 14.78
CA SER A 5 23.99 -41.49 13.88
C SER A 5 23.19 -40.28 14.40
N LYS A 6 22.88 -40.20 15.72
CA LYS A 6 22.12 -39.10 16.34
C LYS A 6 22.82 -37.75 16.23
N LYS A 7 24.15 -37.71 16.41
CA LYS A 7 24.91 -36.45 16.32
C LYS A 7 24.93 -35.89 14.88
N LYS A 8 24.94 -36.77 13.86
CA LYS A 8 24.96 -36.37 12.47
C LYS A 8 23.63 -35.73 12.05
N ASN A 9 22.50 -36.22 12.56
CA ASN A 9 21.19 -35.69 12.29
C ASN A 9 20.98 -34.31 12.97
N HIS A 10 21.47 -34.11 14.21
CA HIS A 10 21.40 -32.79 14.85
C HIS A 10 22.19 -31.73 14.09
N LEU A 11 23.37 -32.05 13.58
CA LEU A 11 24.15 -31.11 12.78
C LEU A 11 23.44 -30.74 11.48
N LEU A 12 22.83 -31.69 10.81
CA LEU A 12 22.03 -31.43 9.61
C LEU A 12 20.83 -30.55 9.88
N TRP A 13 20.13 -30.75 10.99
CA TRP A 13 19.02 -29.90 11.41
C TRP A 13 19.46 -28.46 11.74
N ILE A 14 20.59 -28.28 12.38
CA ILE A 14 21.15 -26.96 12.68
C ILE A 14 21.50 -26.24 11.36
N VAL A 15 22.16 -26.93 10.43
CA VAL A 15 22.50 -26.37 9.12
C VAL A 15 21.22 -25.99 8.35
N TYR A 16 20.20 -26.83 8.36
CA TYR A 16 18.91 -26.53 7.73
C TYR A 16 18.27 -25.27 8.30
N LEU A 17 18.21 -25.15 9.63
CA LEU A 17 17.66 -23.96 10.30
C LEU A 17 18.44 -22.69 9.95
N LEU A 18 19.77 -22.75 9.92
CA LEU A 18 20.61 -21.62 9.49
C LEU A 18 20.33 -21.19 8.05
N ILE A 19 20.15 -22.14 7.14
CA ILE A 19 19.81 -21.84 5.75
C ILE A 19 18.43 -21.17 5.66
N VAL A 20 17.43 -21.68 6.38
CA VAL A 20 16.08 -21.08 6.42
C VAL A 20 16.13 -19.64 6.97
N CYS A 21 16.88 -19.43 8.06
CA CYS A 21 17.07 -18.09 8.63
C CYS A 21 17.79 -17.14 7.66
N LEU A 22 18.82 -17.62 6.94
CA LEU A 22 19.54 -16.82 5.95
C LEU A 22 18.64 -16.46 4.74
N ILE A 23 17.84 -17.41 4.25
CA ILE A 23 16.87 -17.15 3.19
C ILE A 23 15.84 -16.12 3.68
N GLY A 24 15.28 -16.31 4.88
CA GLY A 24 14.33 -15.37 5.47
C GLY A 24 14.92 -13.97 5.64
N TYR A 25 16.15 -13.86 6.15
CA TYR A 25 16.87 -12.59 6.26
C TYR A 25 17.11 -11.94 4.89
N TYR A 26 17.55 -12.72 3.89
CA TYR A 26 17.81 -12.23 2.55
C TYR A 26 16.51 -11.73 1.87
N THR A 27 15.43 -12.52 1.96
CA THR A 27 14.12 -12.11 1.40
C THR A 27 13.59 -10.85 2.09
N GLN A 28 13.67 -10.76 3.41
CA GLN A 28 13.26 -9.56 4.16
C GLN A 28 14.08 -8.33 3.79
N ASN A 29 15.39 -8.51 3.60
CA ASN A 29 16.27 -7.41 3.21
C ASN A 29 15.99 -6.92 1.78
N GLN A 30 15.67 -7.83 0.86
CA GLN A 30 15.24 -7.47 -0.49
C GLN A 30 13.90 -6.71 -0.47
N LEU A 31 12.92 -7.16 0.31
CA LEU A 31 11.65 -6.46 0.47
C LEU A 31 11.83 -5.05 1.04
N ASN A 32 12.71 -4.88 2.02
CA ASN A 32 12.98 -3.58 2.63
C ASN A 32 13.75 -2.62 1.69
N ASN A 33 14.55 -3.14 0.76
CA ASN A 33 15.31 -2.32 -0.18
C ASN A 33 14.54 -1.95 -1.45
N THR A 34 13.40 -2.58 -1.70
CA THR A 34 12.73 -2.47 -3.00
C THR A 34 11.92 -1.17 -3.14
N TYR A 35 11.58 -0.48 -2.04
CA TYR A 35 10.73 0.71 -2.08
C TYR A 35 11.21 1.82 -1.15
N SER A 36 12.35 2.42 -1.45
CA SER A 36 12.72 3.71 -0.86
C SER A 36 12.08 4.84 -1.67
N ILE A 37 10.79 5.07 -1.46
CA ILE A 37 10.16 6.28 -1.98
C ILE A 37 10.78 7.44 -1.20
N PRO A 38 11.30 8.48 -1.88
CA PRO A 38 11.80 9.67 -1.21
C PRO A 38 10.69 10.18 -0.28
N SER A 39 10.96 10.25 1.02
CA SER A 39 10.02 10.84 1.96
C SER A 39 9.82 12.30 1.57
N TYR A 40 8.63 12.66 1.12
CA TYR A 40 8.29 14.05 0.92
C TYR A 40 8.31 14.77 2.27
N VAL A 41 9.04 15.87 2.33
CA VAL A 41 9.14 16.65 3.57
C VAL A 41 7.90 17.52 3.67
N ILE A 42 7.07 17.28 4.69
CA ILE A 42 5.79 17.98 4.90
C ILE A 42 5.97 19.51 4.92
N GLU A 43 7.11 19.98 5.42
CA GLU A 43 7.47 21.40 5.46
C GLU A 43 7.60 22.06 4.07
N ASN A 44 7.74 21.25 3.01
CA ASN A 44 7.80 21.74 1.63
C ASN A 44 6.42 21.88 0.97
N ILE A 45 5.32 21.48 1.67
CA ILE A 45 3.98 21.71 1.16
C ILE A 45 3.67 23.22 1.29
N PRO A 46 3.32 23.92 0.18
CA PRO A 46 2.93 25.31 0.25
C PRO A 46 1.75 25.52 1.20
N GLU A 47 1.68 26.69 1.81
CA GLU A 47 0.53 27.09 2.62
C GLU A 47 -0.74 27.15 1.76
N TYR A 48 -1.89 26.91 2.40
CA TYR A 48 -3.19 26.98 1.74
C TYR A 48 -3.47 28.38 1.19
N ASP A 49 -3.74 28.50 -0.10
CA ASP A 49 -3.97 29.74 -0.83
C ASP A 49 -5.43 29.93 -1.31
N GLY A 50 -6.33 29.05 -0.87
CA GLY A 50 -7.75 29.06 -1.26
C GLY A 50 -8.09 28.13 -2.41
N GLN A 51 -7.10 27.41 -2.99
CA GLN A 51 -7.35 26.43 -4.05
C GLN A 51 -7.64 25.03 -3.46
N ASP A 52 -8.37 24.21 -4.19
CA ASP A 52 -8.71 22.84 -3.77
C ASP A 52 -7.51 21.89 -3.83
N TYR A 53 -6.42 22.29 -4.47
CA TYR A 53 -5.18 21.52 -4.64
C TYR A 53 -3.95 22.43 -4.65
N VAL A 54 -2.80 21.83 -4.44
CA VAL A 54 -1.50 22.51 -4.52
C VAL A 54 -0.53 21.68 -5.34
N TYR A 55 0.28 22.34 -6.16
CA TYR A 55 1.36 21.67 -6.89
C TYR A 55 2.53 21.38 -5.97
N ILE A 56 2.96 20.12 -5.96
CA ILE A 56 4.14 19.65 -5.28
C ILE A 56 5.18 19.33 -6.34
N ASN A 57 6.44 19.80 -6.16
CA ASN A 57 7.55 19.56 -7.09
C ASN A 57 7.18 19.87 -8.56
N ASN A 58 6.48 20.98 -8.81
CA ASN A 58 5.98 21.34 -10.15
C ASN A 58 5.16 20.24 -10.84
N ASN A 59 4.50 19.40 -10.05
CA ASN A 59 3.76 18.21 -10.51
C ASN A 59 4.63 17.15 -11.20
N GLU A 60 5.90 17.10 -10.87
CA GLU A 60 6.83 16.05 -11.33
C GLU A 60 6.99 14.98 -10.25
N PRO A 61 6.66 13.71 -10.54
CA PRO A 61 6.81 12.62 -9.57
C PRO A 61 8.29 12.31 -9.30
N TYR A 62 8.57 11.85 -8.07
CA TYR A 62 9.93 11.47 -7.62
C TYR A 62 10.28 10.02 -7.94
N PHE A 63 9.94 9.53 -9.13
CA PHE A 63 10.32 8.18 -9.52
C PHE A 63 11.80 8.09 -9.87
N THR A 64 12.45 7.04 -9.39
CA THR A 64 13.81 6.69 -9.83
C THR A 64 13.76 5.98 -11.18
N THR A 65 14.91 5.83 -11.83
CA THR A 65 14.99 5.07 -13.10
C THR A 65 14.57 3.61 -12.90
N GLU A 66 14.88 3.04 -11.73
CA GLU A 66 14.51 1.68 -11.34
C GLU A 66 13.00 1.52 -11.16
N ASP A 67 12.31 2.58 -10.69
CA ASP A 67 10.85 2.60 -10.54
C ASP A 67 10.13 2.59 -11.89
N LEU A 68 10.78 3.08 -12.95
CA LEU A 68 10.24 3.12 -14.31
C LEU A 68 10.41 1.78 -15.04
N SER A 69 10.20 0.69 -14.32
CA SER A 69 10.18 -0.67 -14.87
C SER A 69 9.05 -0.88 -15.86
N THR A 70 9.24 -1.78 -16.84
CA THR A 70 8.18 -2.24 -17.73
C THR A 70 7.37 -3.41 -17.17
N SER A 71 7.79 -3.96 -16.02
CA SER A 71 7.07 -5.03 -15.33
C SER A 71 5.97 -4.44 -14.47
N SER A 72 4.75 -4.97 -14.60
CA SER A 72 3.63 -4.60 -13.73
C SER A 72 3.87 -5.08 -12.31
N PHE A 73 3.46 -4.27 -11.35
CA PHE A 73 3.42 -4.63 -9.93
C PHE A 73 2.46 -3.70 -9.19
N GLU A 74 2.03 -4.14 -8.02
CA GLU A 74 1.35 -3.32 -7.03
C GLU A 74 1.91 -3.59 -5.64
N TYR A 75 1.93 -2.56 -4.81
CA TYR A 75 2.42 -2.63 -3.45
C TYR A 75 1.59 -1.73 -2.54
N TYR A 76 1.22 -2.26 -1.38
CA TYR A 76 0.54 -1.55 -0.32
C TYR A 76 1.27 -1.84 0.99
N SER A 77 1.81 -0.80 1.63
CA SER A 77 2.48 -0.97 2.92
C SER A 77 1.49 -1.40 4.01
N ASP A 78 2.01 -1.95 5.09
CA ASP A 78 1.19 -2.25 6.26
C ASP A 78 0.57 -0.97 6.83
N LEU A 79 -0.62 -1.12 7.43
CA LEU A 79 -1.26 -0.03 8.18
C LEU A 79 -0.37 0.36 9.36
N ASP A 80 -0.37 1.65 9.69
CA ASP A 80 0.33 2.11 10.88
C ASP A 80 -0.42 1.72 12.17
N TYR A 81 0.13 2.07 13.33
CA TYR A 81 -0.45 1.74 14.63
C TYR A 81 -1.82 2.39 14.90
N LEU A 82 -2.25 3.37 14.09
CA LEU A 82 -3.58 3.98 14.11
C LEU A 82 -4.51 3.40 13.03
N GLY A 83 -4.08 2.38 12.29
CA GLY A 83 -4.82 1.78 11.19
C GLY A 83 -4.89 2.65 9.94
N ARG A 84 -3.94 3.60 9.77
CA ARG A 84 -3.90 4.46 8.58
C ARG A 84 -3.08 3.82 7.47
N CYS A 85 -3.53 4.02 6.24
CA CYS A 85 -2.77 3.60 5.06
C CYS A 85 -1.44 4.36 4.98
N GLY A 86 -0.41 3.66 4.53
CA GLY A 86 0.87 4.23 4.16
C GLY A 86 1.01 4.33 2.65
N ILE A 87 2.09 3.76 2.12
CA ILE A 87 2.42 3.79 0.70
C ILE A 87 1.47 2.88 -0.08
N ALA A 88 0.87 3.42 -1.15
CA ALA A 88 0.23 2.69 -2.23
C ALA A 88 0.99 3.02 -3.51
N TYR A 89 1.60 2.03 -4.14
CA TYR A 89 2.50 2.20 -5.27
C TYR A 89 2.33 1.09 -6.29
N ALA A 90 2.18 1.44 -7.56
CA ALA A 90 1.98 0.47 -8.62
C ALA A 90 2.57 0.93 -9.95
N ASN A 91 3.06 -0.02 -10.73
CA ASN A 91 3.29 0.11 -12.16
C ASN A 91 2.18 -0.66 -12.88
N ILE A 92 1.24 0.08 -13.44
CA ILE A 92 -0.03 -0.46 -13.90
C ILE A 92 0.08 -0.97 -15.33
N SER A 93 -0.39 -2.20 -15.54
CA SER A 93 -0.55 -2.82 -16.84
C SER A 93 -1.91 -3.56 -16.89
N ILE A 94 -2.30 -4.00 -18.06
CA ILE A 94 -3.60 -4.62 -18.31
C ILE A 94 -3.85 -5.88 -17.46
N ASP A 95 -2.80 -6.56 -17.05
CA ASP A 95 -2.84 -7.77 -16.20
C ASP A 95 -3.28 -7.48 -14.76
N LEU A 96 -3.11 -6.23 -14.28
CA LEU A 96 -3.58 -5.79 -12.97
C LEU A 96 -5.02 -5.25 -13.01
N MET A 97 -5.51 -4.88 -14.18
CA MET A 97 -6.84 -4.30 -14.32
C MET A 97 -7.94 -5.33 -14.01
N PRO A 98 -9.07 -4.90 -13.44
CA PRO A 98 -10.13 -5.82 -13.02
C PRO A 98 -10.72 -6.56 -14.23
N ALA A 99 -10.89 -7.89 -14.06
CA ALA A 99 -11.60 -8.75 -15.00
C ALA A 99 -13.08 -8.96 -14.62
N SER A 100 -13.53 -8.38 -13.49
CA SER A 100 -14.89 -8.53 -12.96
C SER A 100 -15.48 -7.18 -12.56
N GLU A 101 -16.78 -7.16 -12.32
CA GLU A 101 -17.45 -5.97 -11.79
C GLU A 101 -17.03 -5.68 -10.35
N ARG A 102 -17.08 -4.40 -10.00
CA ARG A 102 -16.77 -3.92 -8.65
C ARG A 102 -17.80 -4.40 -7.63
N GLU A 103 -17.32 -4.99 -6.55
CA GLU A 103 -18.15 -5.41 -5.43
C GLU A 103 -18.30 -4.32 -4.36
N SER A 104 -19.21 -4.55 -3.40
CA SER A 104 -19.41 -3.66 -2.26
C SER A 104 -18.17 -3.64 -1.36
N ILE A 105 -17.77 -2.43 -0.93
CA ILE A 105 -16.68 -2.20 0.04
C ILE A 105 -17.21 -1.70 1.39
N GLY A 106 -18.51 -1.83 1.63
CA GLY A 106 -19.19 -1.32 2.84
C GLY A 106 -18.66 -1.89 4.15
N MET A 107 -18.08 -3.09 4.13
CA MET A 107 -17.51 -3.76 5.30
C MET A 107 -16.21 -3.11 5.79
N ILE A 108 -15.46 -2.44 4.91
CA ILE A 108 -14.20 -1.77 5.31
C ILE A 108 -14.52 -0.45 6.00
N LYS A 109 -13.88 -0.22 7.12
CA LYS A 109 -13.95 1.03 7.89
C LYS A 109 -12.55 1.58 8.06
N PRO A 110 -12.06 2.41 7.12
CA PRO A 110 -10.73 2.99 7.23
C PRO A 110 -10.56 3.83 8.49
N ALA A 111 -9.33 4.13 8.87
CA ALA A 111 -9.04 4.99 10.01
C ALA A 111 -9.84 6.30 9.93
N GLY A 112 -10.40 6.73 11.05
CA GLY A 112 -11.24 7.94 11.13
C GLY A 112 -12.63 7.81 10.51
N TRP A 113 -13.09 6.59 10.17
CA TRP A 113 -14.41 6.39 9.56
C TRP A 113 -15.55 6.85 10.45
N HIS A 114 -16.37 7.78 9.90
CA HIS A 114 -17.60 8.27 10.54
C HIS A 114 -18.73 8.33 9.51
N THR A 115 -19.96 8.11 9.99
CA THR A 115 -21.15 8.30 9.16
C THR A 115 -21.83 9.61 9.54
N ILE A 116 -21.60 10.65 8.72
CA ILE A 116 -22.18 11.98 8.91
C ILE A 116 -22.93 12.35 7.63
N LYS A 117 -24.11 12.96 7.79
CA LYS A 117 -24.95 13.39 6.68
C LYS A 117 -25.22 14.88 6.75
N TYR A 118 -25.20 15.52 5.58
CA TYR A 118 -25.63 16.91 5.38
C TYR A 118 -26.48 17.02 4.13
N ASP A 119 -27.54 17.80 4.17
CA ASP A 119 -28.45 18.00 3.03
C ASP A 119 -27.80 18.74 1.86
N ILE A 120 -26.79 19.56 2.14
CA ILE A 120 -26.03 20.34 1.14
C ILE A 120 -25.02 19.48 0.35
N ILE A 121 -24.76 18.24 0.77
CA ILE A 121 -23.78 17.35 0.11
C ILE A 121 -24.50 16.44 -0.86
N SER A 122 -23.99 16.34 -2.09
CA SER A 122 -24.46 15.37 -3.08
C SER A 122 -24.37 13.95 -2.52
N GLY A 123 -25.50 13.20 -2.53
CA GLY A 123 -25.59 11.89 -1.89
C GLY A 123 -25.65 11.92 -0.38
N LYS A 124 -25.68 13.11 0.24
CA LYS A 124 -25.81 13.40 1.68
C LYS A 124 -24.67 12.97 2.58
N TYR A 125 -23.90 11.94 2.24
CA TYR A 125 -22.79 11.44 3.07
C TYR A 125 -21.54 12.30 2.90
N LEU A 126 -21.04 12.89 4.00
CA LEU A 126 -19.82 13.68 4.00
C LEU A 126 -18.61 12.80 3.66
N TYR A 127 -18.51 11.65 4.29
CA TYR A 127 -17.37 10.77 4.14
C TYR A 127 -17.65 9.59 3.21
N ASN A 128 -16.64 9.24 2.44
CA ASN A 128 -16.62 8.12 1.52
C ASN A 128 -15.38 7.25 1.79
N ARG A 129 -15.41 6.03 1.27
CA ARG A 129 -14.25 5.17 1.16
C ARG A 129 -13.56 5.47 -0.15
N CYS A 130 -12.39 6.07 -0.08
CA CYS A 130 -11.60 6.45 -1.24
C CYS A 130 -10.45 5.47 -1.43
N HIS A 131 -10.31 4.96 -2.65
CA HIS A 131 -9.13 4.19 -3.02
C HIS A 131 -7.95 5.14 -3.23
N LEU A 132 -6.76 4.77 -2.75
CA LEU A 132 -5.50 5.42 -3.09
C LEU A 132 -5.13 5.13 -4.53
N ILE A 133 -5.20 3.85 -4.94
CA ILE A 133 -5.14 3.42 -6.34
C ILE A 133 -6.51 2.90 -6.73
N GLY A 134 -7.11 3.51 -7.76
CA GLY A 134 -8.49 3.23 -8.16
C GLY A 134 -8.70 1.77 -8.59
N TYR A 135 -9.86 1.19 -8.26
CA TYR A 135 -10.25 -0.17 -8.63
C TYR A 135 -10.03 -0.49 -10.12
N GLN A 136 -10.34 0.45 -11.00
CA GLN A 136 -10.21 0.30 -12.46
C GLN A 136 -8.75 0.12 -12.91
N LEU A 137 -7.77 0.37 -12.05
CA LEU A 137 -6.35 0.30 -12.38
C LEU A 137 -5.70 -1.00 -11.91
N THR A 138 -6.05 -1.48 -10.71
CA THR A 138 -5.41 -2.64 -10.08
C THR A 138 -6.38 -3.73 -9.64
N GLY A 139 -7.68 -3.56 -9.84
CA GLY A 139 -8.66 -4.56 -9.43
C GLY A 139 -8.84 -4.70 -7.90
N GLU A 140 -8.09 -3.95 -7.10
CA GLU A 140 -8.10 -3.99 -5.64
C GLU A 140 -9.40 -3.38 -5.08
N ASN A 141 -10.39 -4.23 -4.78
CA ASN A 141 -11.71 -3.77 -4.36
C ASN A 141 -11.79 -3.41 -2.88
N ALA A 142 -11.69 -4.40 -1.99
CA ALA A 142 -11.90 -4.27 -0.55
C ALA A 142 -10.59 -4.38 0.25
N ASN A 143 -9.51 -3.86 -0.29
CA ASN A 143 -8.21 -3.84 0.37
C ASN A 143 -8.16 -2.70 1.38
N GLU A 144 -8.06 -3.02 2.67
CA GLU A 144 -7.99 -2.01 3.74
C GLU A 144 -6.72 -1.14 3.68
N LYS A 145 -5.64 -1.62 3.06
CA LYS A 145 -4.39 -0.88 2.85
C LYS A 145 -4.47 0.11 1.68
N ASN A 146 -5.54 0.02 0.87
CA ASN A 146 -5.81 0.88 -0.27
C ASN A 146 -7.02 1.81 -0.07
N LEU A 147 -7.65 1.78 1.11
CA LEU A 147 -8.88 2.53 1.39
C LEU A 147 -8.68 3.53 2.53
N ILE A 148 -8.96 4.80 2.25
CA ILE A 148 -8.94 5.87 3.24
C ILE A 148 -10.32 6.47 3.46
N THR A 149 -10.53 7.10 4.60
CA THR A 149 -11.66 8.00 4.82
C THR A 149 -11.38 9.33 4.14
N CYS A 150 -12.19 9.71 3.18
CA CYS A 150 -12.08 11.00 2.51
C CYS A 150 -13.44 11.71 2.44
N THR A 151 -13.46 12.98 2.07
CA THR A 151 -14.72 13.70 1.83
C THR A 151 -15.35 13.29 0.50
N ARG A 152 -16.65 13.50 0.37
CA ARG A 152 -17.37 13.28 -0.89
C ARG A 152 -16.75 14.10 -2.03
N GLN A 153 -16.38 15.36 -1.77
CA GLN A 153 -15.79 16.25 -2.76
C GLN A 153 -14.43 15.73 -3.27
N MET A 154 -13.60 15.19 -2.38
CA MET A 154 -12.32 14.60 -2.78
C MET A 154 -12.49 13.34 -3.65
N ASN A 155 -13.63 12.62 -3.51
CA ASN A 155 -13.89 11.36 -4.19
C ASN A 155 -14.66 11.52 -5.52
N THR A 156 -14.96 12.71 -5.96
CA THR A 156 -15.72 13.01 -7.20
C THR A 156 -14.95 13.88 -8.14
#